data_37653ac23665689a96a843caf5cd3276
#
_entry.id   37653ac23665689a96a843caf5cd3276
#
_cell.length_a   1.000
_cell.length_b   1.000
_cell.length_c   1.000
_cell.angle_alpha   90.00
_cell.angle_beta   90.00
_cell.angle_gamma   90.00
#
_symmetry.space_group_name_H-M   'P 1'
#
loop_
_entity.id
_entity.type
_entity.pdbx_description
1 polymer ?
#
loop_
_entity_poly.entity_id
_entity_poly.type
_entity_poly.pdbx_seq_one_letter_code
_entity_poly.pdbx_strand_id
1 'polypeptide(L)'
;MILFDAAYEAFIRDPELPHSIYEIEGARDVAIEFRSFSKTAGFTGTRCAFTVVPKTLMGYTKKGEAVALHAMWNRRHTTKFNGVSYPIQRAAEAVYSPAGKEQAKALIDFYLQNAAIIRATLIELGYAVTGGDNSPYLWVNVQKDSWKFFDMLLKRAQIVTTPGAGFGRCGQGYIRISAFNSRENVEEAMKRLRKVLK
;
A
#
# COMPACT_ATOMS: atom_id res chain seq x y z
N MET A 1 21.21 1.36 -6.19
CA MET A 1 20.34 2.22 -5.33
C MET A 1 18.99 1.59 -5.22
N ILE A 2 18.40 1.54 -4.01
CA ILE A 2 17.07 1.03 -3.72
C ILE A 2 16.12 2.22 -3.54
N LEU A 3 14.97 2.20 -4.21
CA LEU A 3 13.85 3.10 -3.97
C LEU A 3 12.78 2.29 -3.22
N PHE A 4 12.65 2.50 -1.93
CA PHE A 4 11.80 1.72 -1.06
C PHE A 4 10.48 2.47 -0.79
N ASP A 5 9.39 1.96 -1.33
CA ASP A 5 8.05 2.52 -1.12
C ASP A 5 7.39 1.86 0.10
N ALA A 6 7.36 2.59 1.22
CA ALA A 6 6.80 2.18 2.50
C ALA A 6 5.38 2.75 2.75
N ALA A 7 4.61 3.02 1.69
CA ALA A 7 3.29 3.65 1.83
C ALA A 7 2.27 2.81 2.62
N TYR A 8 2.52 1.51 2.81
CA TYR A 8 1.66 0.58 3.53
C TYR A 8 2.28 0.03 4.82
N GLU A 9 3.42 0.55 5.27
CA GLU A 9 4.15 0.03 6.44
C GLU A 9 3.29 -0.05 7.71
N ALA A 10 2.36 0.90 7.88
CA ALA A 10 1.48 0.93 9.02
C ALA A 10 0.51 -0.28 9.11
N PHE A 11 0.34 -1.03 8.02
CA PHE A 11 -0.45 -2.27 7.98
C PHE A 11 0.32 -3.50 8.43
N ILE A 12 1.65 -3.43 8.54
CA ILE A 12 2.48 -4.56 8.99
C ILE A 12 2.13 -4.92 10.42
N ARG A 13 1.87 -6.20 10.65
CA ARG A 13 1.56 -6.79 11.96
C ARG A 13 2.56 -7.88 12.36
N ASP A 14 3.26 -8.43 11.38
CA ASP A 14 4.30 -9.41 11.59
C ASP A 14 5.55 -8.71 12.16
N PRO A 15 6.01 -9.06 13.38
CA PRO A 15 7.16 -8.43 14.00
C PRO A 15 8.49 -8.71 13.29
N GLU A 16 8.57 -9.74 12.44
CA GLU A 16 9.76 -10.07 11.66
C GLU A 16 9.91 -9.20 10.40
N LEU A 17 8.86 -8.45 10.02
CA LEU A 17 8.91 -7.60 8.84
C LEU A 17 9.31 -6.16 9.21
N PRO A 18 10.32 -5.58 8.52
CA PRO A 18 10.77 -4.23 8.81
C PRO A 18 9.71 -3.19 8.41
N HIS A 19 9.50 -2.19 9.26
CA HIS A 19 8.66 -1.02 8.97
C HIS A 19 9.41 0.05 8.18
N SER A 20 10.74 -0.01 8.19
CA SER A 20 11.62 0.89 7.46
C SER A 20 12.76 0.11 6.83
N ILE A 21 13.16 0.51 5.61
CA ILE A 21 14.38 -0.04 4.99
C ILE A 21 15.62 0.22 5.86
N TYR A 22 15.60 1.26 6.69
CA TYR A 22 16.71 1.64 7.53
C TYR A 22 16.87 0.81 8.82
N GLU A 23 15.99 -0.15 9.06
CA GLU A 23 16.18 -1.21 10.04
C GLU A 23 17.15 -2.28 9.55
N ILE A 24 17.44 -2.29 8.23
CA ILE A 24 18.40 -3.21 7.61
C ILE A 24 19.77 -2.55 7.58
N GLU A 25 20.78 -3.28 8.07
CA GLU A 25 22.18 -2.80 8.08
C GLU A 25 22.66 -2.45 6.66
N GLY A 26 23.39 -1.33 6.53
CA GLY A 26 23.88 -0.81 5.26
C GLY A 26 22.86 -0.10 4.37
N ALA A 27 21.56 -0.15 4.70
CA ALA A 27 20.54 0.46 3.86
C ALA A 27 20.67 1.98 3.71
N ARG A 28 21.26 2.67 4.72
CA ARG A 28 21.48 4.12 4.67
C ARG A 28 22.43 4.54 3.56
N ASP A 29 23.28 3.64 3.09
CA ASP A 29 24.27 3.91 2.04
C ASP A 29 23.76 3.63 0.64
N VAL A 30 22.58 2.97 0.51
CA VAL A 30 22.07 2.51 -0.79
C VAL A 30 20.59 2.77 -1.03
N ALA A 31 19.83 3.29 -0.05
CA ALA A 31 18.39 3.38 -0.14
C ALA A 31 17.83 4.79 0.10
N ILE A 32 16.74 5.09 -0.62
CA ILE A 32 15.82 6.22 -0.38
C ILE A 32 14.47 5.62 -0.01
N GLU A 33 13.85 6.12 1.07
CA GLU A 33 12.55 5.65 1.54
C GLU A 33 11.46 6.67 1.26
N PHE A 34 10.32 6.19 0.77
CA PHE A 34 9.11 6.99 0.54
C PHE A 34 8.04 6.60 1.55
N ARG A 35 7.47 7.60 2.23
CA ARG A 35 6.39 7.46 3.22
C ARG A 35 5.16 8.24 2.80
N SER A 36 3.96 7.72 3.13
CA SER A 36 2.71 8.38 2.75
C SER A 36 1.68 8.32 3.87
N PHE A 37 1.03 9.45 4.14
CA PHE A 37 -0.13 9.52 5.04
C PHE A 37 -1.43 9.05 4.37
N SER A 38 -1.41 8.81 3.05
CA SER A 38 -2.60 8.40 2.29
C SER A 38 -3.26 7.16 2.86
N LYS A 39 -2.46 6.18 3.30
CA LYS A 39 -2.97 4.89 3.81
C LYS A 39 -2.87 4.80 5.32
N THR A 40 -1.87 5.43 5.92
CA THR A 40 -1.66 5.44 7.37
C THR A 40 -2.76 6.18 8.11
N ALA A 41 -3.22 7.32 7.58
CA ALA A 41 -4.17 8.21 8.24
C ALA A 41 -5.35 8.67 7.35
N GLY A 42 -5.60 8.01 6.23
CA GLY A 42 -6.69 8.36 5.33
C GLY A 42 -6.47 9.65 4.51
N PHE A 43 -5.25 10.14 4.40
CA PHE A 43 -4.90 11.41 3.73
C PHE A 43 -4.86 11.32 2.19
N THR A 44 -5.56 10.37 1.59
CA THR A 44 -5.53 10.17 0.13
C THR A 44 -5.94 11.44 -0.63
N GLY A 45 -6.95 12.16 -0.16
CA GLY A 45 -7.44 13.41 -0.77
C GLY A 45 -6.60 14.65 -0.42
N THR A 46 -5.89 14.65 0.71
CA THR A 46 -5.12 15.82 1.20
C THR A 46 -3.69 15.87 0.65
N ARG A 47 -3.21 14.79 0.03
CA ARG A 47 -1.93 14.70 -0.69
C ARG A 47 -0.70 14.99 0.18
N CYS A 48 -0.50 14.21 1.24
CA CYS A 48 0.67 14.33 2.11
C CYS A 48 1.54 13.08 2.08
N ALA A 49 2.81 13.27 1.79
CA ALA A 49 3.84 12.24 1.78
C ALA A 49 5.21 12.87 2.10
N PHE A 50 6.19 12.07 2.44
CA PHE A 50 7.56 12.54 2.61
C PHE A 50 8.57 11.50 2.11
N THR A 51 9.78 11.99 1.81
CA THR A 51 10.88 11.17 1.34
C THR A 51 12.06 11.32 2.30
N VAL A 52 12.62 10.19 2.70
CA VAL A 52 13.84 10.15 3.53
C VAL A 52 15.02 9.87 2.62
N VAL A 53 15.93 10.84 2.51
CA VAL A 53 17.20 10.72 1.80
C VAL A 53 18.33 10.92 2.81
N PRO A 54 19.13 9.89 3.15
CA PRO A 54 20.23 10.03 4.08
C PRO A 54 21.22 11.10 3.60
N LYS A 55 21.73 11.91 4.53
CA LYS A 55 22.70 12.98 4.19
C LYS A 55 24.02 12.43 3.66
N THR A 56 24.36 11.20 4.04
CA THR A 56 25.57 10.49 3.61
C THR A 56 25.41 9.76 2.29
N LEU A 57 24.17 9.65 1.77
CA LEU A 57 23.90 8.89 0.55
C LEU A 57 24.52 9.54 -0.68
N MET A 58 25.40 8.80 -1.33
CA MET A 58 26.10 9.23 -2.53
C MET A 58 25.55 8.55 -3.78
N GLY A 59 25.48 9.30 -4.86
CA GLY A 59 25.29 8.78 -6.22
C GLY A 59 26.55 8.98 -7.04
N TYR A 60 26.55 8.45 -8.27
CA TYR A 60 27.68 8.58 -9.19
C TYR A 60 27.21 9.04 -10.55
N THR A 61 27.94 10.00 -11.14
CA THR A 61 27.71 10.43 -12.53
C THR A 61 28.16 9.32 -13.49
N LYS A 62 27.81 9.46 -14.77
CA LYS A 62 28.31 8.55 -15.82
C LYS A 62 29.85 8.51 -15.92
N LYS A 63 30.52 9.54 -15.40
CA LYS A 63 31.99 9.62 -15.34
C LYS A 63 32.59 9.05 -14.04
N GLY A 64 31.75 8.54 -13.12
CA GLY A 64 32.18 7.98 -11.85
C GLY A 64 32.39 9.03 -10.74
N GLU A 65 32.06 10.30 -10.96
CA GLU A 65 32.19 11.35 -9.95
C GLU A 65 31.10 11.20 -8.88
N ALA A 66 31.48 11.27 -7.62
CA ALA A 66 30.54 11.16 -6.50
C ALA A 66 29.72 12.46 -6.33
N VAL A 67 28.41 12.30 -6.10
CA VAL A 67 27.48 13.43 -5.88
C VAL A 67 26.60 13.15 -4.67
N ALA A 68 26.40 14.17 -3.81
CA ALA A 68 25.55 14.08 -2.63
C ALA A 68 24.06 14.12 -3.03
N LEU A 69 23.39 12.98 -2.95
CA LEU A 69 22.00 12.86 -3.39
C LEU A 69 21.03 13.68 -2.53
N HIS A 70 21.28 13.76 -1.22
CA HIS A 70 20.46 14.59 -0.33
C HIS A 70 20.46 16.07 -0.75
N ALA A 71 21.63 16.63 -1.07
CA ALA A 71 21.74 18.03 -1.51
C ALA A 71 20.99 18.26 -2.82
N MET A 72 21.11 17.35 -3.79
CA MET A 72 20.40 17.40 -5.05
C MET A 72 18.88 17.31 -4.86
N TRP A 73 18.42 16.37 -4.03
CA TRP A 73 17.00 16.18 -3.71
C TRP A 73 16.43 17.41 -3.02
N ASN A 74 17.10 17.93 -2.01
CA ASN A 74 16.68 19.13 -1.28
C ASN A 74 16.58 20.34 -2.23
N ARG A 75 17.56 20.55 -3.08
CA ARG A 75 17.53 21.64 -4.08
C ARG A 75 16.37 21.49 -5.04
N ARG A 76 16.13 20.28 -5.55
CA ARG A 76 15.00 20.00 -6.44
C ARG A 76 13.66 20.24 -5.75
N HIS A 77 13.49 19.69 -4.55
CA HIS A 77 12.25 19.79 -3.79
C HIS A 77 11.90 21.25 -3.49
N THR A 78 12.82 22.00 -2.91
CA THR A 78 12.61 23.42 -2.54
C THR A 78 12.42 24.35 -3.73
N THR A 79 12.89 23.97 -4.92
CA THR A 79 12.76 24.80 -6.14
C THR A 79 11.49 24.47 -6.92
N LYS A 80 11.07 23.20 -6.97
CA LYS A 80 9.98 22.74 -7.83
C LYS A 80 8.63 22.65 -7.13
N PHE A 81 8.61 22.45 -5.81
CA PHE A 81 7.37 22.13 -5.11
C PHE A 81 7.16 22.95 -3.81
N ASN A 82 8.22 23.26 -3.07
CA ASN A 82 8.22 23.94 -1.75
C ASN A 82 7.54 23.16 -0.60
N GLY A 83 6.93 22.03 -0.86
CA GLY A 83 6.28 21.20 0.15
C GLY A 83 4.75 21.25 0.12
N VAL A 84 4.16 20.43 0.97
CA VAL A 84 2.70 20.35 1.18
C VAL A 84 2.21 21.62 1.89
N SER A 85 0.95 22.02 1.70
CA SER A 85 0.39 23.18 2.36
C SER A 85 0.51 23.08 3.90
N TYR A 86 0.80 24.18 4.58
CA TYR A 86 1.09 24.21 6.01
C TYR A 86 -0.02 23.58 6.89
N PRO A 87 -1.34 23.84 6.66
CA PRO A 87 -2.40 23.18 7.42
C PRO A 87 -2.34 21.65 7.34
N ILE A 88 -2.01 21.11 6.16
CA ILE A 88 -1.88 19.65 5.96
C ILE A 88 -0.62 19.11 6.66
N GLN A 89 0.48 19.86 6.70
CA GLN A 89 1.66 19.48 7.47
C GLN A 89 1.34 19.39 8.96
N ARG A 90 0.60 20.36 9.51
CA ARG A 90 0.14 20.34 10.91
C ARG A 90 -0.80 19.16 11.20
N ALA A 91 -1.70 18.84 10.27
CA ALA A 91 -2.55 17.66 10.39
C ALA A 91 -1.72 16.35 10.36
N ALA A 92 -0.71 16.26 9.49
CA ALA A 92 0.20 15.12 9.44
C ALA A 92 1.03 14.96 10.72
N GLU A 93 1.49 16.07 11.32
CA GLU A 93 2.17 16.07 12.62
C GLU A 93 1.26 15.53 13.72
N ALA A 94 -0.02 15.92 13.72
CA ALA A 94 -0.99 15.45 14.71
C ALA A 94 -1.20 13.92 14.67
N VAL A 95 -0.98 13.26 13.55
CA VAL A 95 -1.02 11.78 13.45
C VAL A 95 -0.01 11.10 14.39
N TYR A 96 1.11 11.76 14.68
CA TYR A 96 2.14 11.23 15.59
C TYR A 96 1.88 11.51 17.06
N SER A 97 0.86 12.30 17.41
CA SER A 97 0.42 12.45 18.80
C SER A 97 -0.13 11.13 19.36
N PRO A 98 -0.23 10.94 20.69
CA PRO A 98 -0.83 9.73 21.27
C PRO A 98 -2.23 9.46 20.71
N ALA A 99 -3.11 10.47 20.68
CA ALA A 99 -4.46 10.34 20.13
C ALA A 99 -4.47 10.04 18.62
N GLY A 100 -3.59 10.69 17.85
CA GLY A 100 -3.46 10.46 16.41
C GLY A 100 -3.01 9.04 16.09
N LYS A 101 -2.05 8.49 16.83
CA LYS A 101 -1.59 7.11 16.68
C LYS A 101 -2.71 6.10 17.00
N GLU A 102 -3.49 6.35 18.05
CA GLU A 102 -4.62 5.50 18.42
C GLU A 102 -5.69 5.50 17.31
N GLN A 103 -6.07 6.67 16.79
CA GLN A 103 -7.04 6.81 15.71
C GLN A 103 -6.54 6.16 14.41
N ALA A 104 -5.27 6.36 14.05
CA ALA A 104 -4.67 5.74 12.87
C ALA A 104 -4.66 4.22 13.01
N LYS A 105 -4.29 3.69 14.20
CA LYS A 105 -4.33 2.25 14.48
C LYS A 105 -5.75 1.69 14.33
N ALA A 106 -6.75 2.35 14.90
CA ALA A 106 -8.15 1.91 14.80
C ALA A 106 -8.63 1.85 13.34
N LEU A 107 -8.27 2.84 12.52
CA LEU A 107 -8.58 2.86 11.09
C LEU A 107 -7.93 1.70 10.34
N ILE A 108 -6.66 1.42 10.61
CA ILE A 108 -5.92 0.33 9.98
C ILE A 108 -6.48 -1.01 10.41
N ASP A 109 -6.76 -1.21 11.71
CA ASP A 109 -7.35 -2.44 12.24
C ASP A 109 -8.72 -2.71 11.61
N PHE A 110 -9.53 -1.67 11.36
CA PHE A 110 -10.79 -1.79 10.64
C PHE A 110 -10.62 -2.37 9.22
N TYR A 111 -9.63 -1.87 8.46
CA TYR A 111 -9.37 -2.39 7.11
C TYR A 111 -8.72 -3.78 7.11
N LEU A 112 -7.87 -4.10 8.07
CA LEU A 112 -7.33 -5.46 8.23
C LEU A 112 -8.43 -6.47 8.61
N GLN A 113 -9.41 -6.10 9.42
CA GLN A 113 -10.58 -6.93 9.68
C GLN A 113 -11.41 -7.14 8.41
N ASN A 114 -11.59 -6.12 7.57
CA ASN A 114 -12.22 -6.28 6.25
C ASN A 114 -11.45 -7.29 5.38
N ALA A 115 -10.11 -7.16 5.35
CA ALA A 115 -9.27 -8.11 4.62
C ALA A 115 -9.42 -9.55 5.13
N ALA A 116 -9.50 -9.74 6.45
CA ALA A 116 -9.72 -11.05 7.05
C ALA A 116 -11.07 -11.67 6.63
N ILE A 117 -12.15 -10.88 6.60
CA ILE A 117 -13.48 -11.34 6.13
C ILE A 117 -13.42 -11.77 4.66
N ILE A 118 -12.80 -10.95 3.80
CA ILE A 118 -12.64 -11.25 2.38
C ILE A 118 -11.81 -12.54 2.20
N ARG A 119 -10.68 -12.64 2.91
CA ARG A 119 -9.77 -13.78 2.85
C ARG A 119 -10.46 -15.07 3.27
N ALA A 120 -11.14 -15.08 4.41
CA ALA A 120 -11.87 -16.24 4.90
C ALA A 120 -12.94 -16.73 3.90
N THR A 121 -13.69 -15.80 3.31
CA THR A 121 -14.71 -16.13 2.30
C THR A 121 -14.11 -16.76 1.05
N LEU A 122 -12.99 -16.23 0.56
CA LEU A 122 -12.35 -16.76 -0.65
C LEU A 122 -11.72 -18.13 -0.42
N ILE A 123 -11.14 -18.36 0.76
CA ILE A 123 -10.61 -19.69 1.16
C ILE A 123 -11.77 -20.69 1.27
N GLU A 124 -12.90 -20.32 1.90
CA GLU A 124 -14.12 -21.14 1.96
C GLU A 124 -14.61 -21.55 0.55
N LEU A 125 -14.46 -20.66 -0.43
CA LEU A 125 -14.81 -20.90 -1.83
C LEU A 125 -13.73 -21.66 -2.62
N GLY A 126 -12.63 -22.09 -1.99
CA GLY A 126 -11.58 -22.90 -2.58
C GLY A 126 -10.50 -22.13 -3.34
N TYR A 127 -10.42 -20.81 -3.18
CA TYR A 127 -9.38 -19.99 -3.82
C TYR A 127 -8.12 -19.91 -2.96
N ALA A 128 -6.95 -19.99 -3.62
CA ALA A 128 -5.69 -19.64 -2.97
C ALA A 128 -5.54 -18.12 -2.89
N VAL A 129 -5.29 -17.61 -1.69
CA VAL A 129 -5.22 -16.17 -1.39
C VAL A 129 -3.91 -15.84 -0.70
N THR A 130 -3.21 -14.82 -1.18
CA THR A 130 -2.01 -14.23 -0.56
C THR A 130 -2.31 -12.79 -0.15
N GLY A 131 -1.72 -12.32 0.96
CA GLY A 131 -1.93 -10.98 1.51
C GLY A 131 -3.18 -10.89 2.39
N GLY A 132 -3.47 -9.67 2.83
CA GLY A 132 -4.56 -9.38 3.78
C GLY A 132 -4.14 -9.40 5.25
N ASP A 133 -2.94 -9.88 5.58
CA ASP A 133 -2.40 -9.94 6.95
C ASP A 133 -1.57 -8.71 7.30
N ASN A 134 -0.67 -8.30 6.38
CA ASN A 134 0.22 -7.13 6.50
C ASN A 134 -0.07 -6.07 5.42
N SER A 135 -1.23 -6.15 4.78
CA SER A 135 -1.62 -5.31 3.65
C SER A 135 -3.15 -5.29 3.52
N PRO A 136 -3.74 -4.18 3.08
CA PRO A 136 -5.17 -4.11 2.80
C PRO A 136 -5.56 -4.77 1.47
N TYR A 137 -4.62 -5.41 0.79
CA TYR A 137 -4.84 -6.05 -0.50
C TYR A 137 -4.73 -7.57 -0.39
N LEU A 138 -5.59 -8.23 -1.17
CA LEU A 138 -5.58 -9.68 -1.32
C LEU A 138 -5.31 -10.00 -2.79
N TRP A 139 -4.37 -10.90 -3.01
CA TRP A 139 -4.00 -11.43 -4.31
C TRP A 139 -4.59 -12.85 -4.44
N VAL A 140 -5.54 -13.02 -5.33
CA VAL A 140 -6.38 -14.21 -5.43
C VAL A 140 -6.06 -14.96 -6.71
N ASN A 141 -5.62 -16.20 -6.59
CA ASN A 141 -5.40 -17.08 -7.73
C ASN A 141 -6.76 -17.63 -8.21
N VAL A 142 -7.22 -17.17 -9.36
CA VAL A 142 -8.51 -17.57 -9.92
C VAL A 142 -8.36 -18.66 -10.99
N GLN A 143 -7.13 -19.00 -11.39
CA GLN A 143 -6.78 -20.03 -12.39
C GLN A 143 -7.54 -19.90 -13.73
N LYS A 144 -8.00 -18.69 -14.03
CA LYS A 144 -8.77 -18.32 -15.22
C LYS A 144 -8.21 -17.02 -15.77
N ASP A 145 -8.58 -16.68 -16.99
CA ASP A 145 -8.24 -15.37 -17.55
C ASP A 145 -8.69 -14.23 -16.63
N SER A 146 -7.75 -13.35 -16.26
CA SER A 146 -7.97 -12.27 -15.27
C SER A 146 -9.09 -11.33 -15.69
N TRP A 147 -9.15 -10.96 -16.97
CA TRP A 147 -10.17 -10.04 -17.48
C TRP A 147 -11.54 -10.70 -17.58
N LYS A 148 -11.60 -11.96 -18.03
CA LYS A 148 -12.87 -12.71 -18.08
C LYS A 148 -13.44 -12.94 -16.69
N PHE A 149 -12.59 -13.19 -15.70
CA PHE A 149 -13.03 -13.36 -14.31
C PHE A 149 -13.51 -12.03 -13.71
N PHE A 150 -12.78 -10.93 -13.95
CA PHE A 150 -13.20 -9.58 -13.59
C PHE A 150 -14.58 -9.25 -14.19
N ASP A 151 -14.76 -9.45 -15.49
CA ASP A 151 -16.03 -9.21 -16.20
C ASP A 151 -17.19 -10.03 -15.61
N MET A 152 -16.93 -11.27 -15.25
CA MET A 152 -17.92 -12.15 -14.63
C MET A 152 -18.33 -11.61 -13.25
N LEU A 153 -17.37 -11.20 -12.41
CA LEU A 153 -17.66 -10.61 -11.10
C LEU A 153 -18.43 -9.28 -11.23
N LEU A 154 -18.02 -8.43 -12.17
CA LEU A 154 -18.69 -7.16 -12.42
C LEU A 154 -20.15 -7.38 -12.84
N LYS A 155 -20.40 -8.26 -13.82
CA LYS A 155 -21.73 -8.49 -14.41
C LYS A 155 -22.66 -9.27 -13.49
N ARG A 156 -22.16 -10.28 -12.77
CA ARG A 156 -22.98 -11.21 -11.98
C ARG A 156 -23.04 -10.89 -10.50
N ALA A 157 -21.98 -10.32 -9.94
CA ALA A 157 -21.89 -9.98 -8.52
C ALA A 157 -21.89 -8.48 -8.25
N GLN A 158 -21.75 -7.64 -9.29
CA GLN A 158 -21.59 -6.17 -9.16
C GLN A 158 -20.40 -5.81 -8.25
N ILE A 159 -19.31 -6.56 -8.38
CA ILE A 159 -18.06 -6.35 -7.64
C ILE A 159 -16.97 -5.95 -8.61
N VAL A 160 -16.32 -4.80 -8.32
CA VAL A 160 -15.17 -4.31 -9.07
C VAL A 160 -13.90 -4.80 -8.38
N THR A 161 -13.04 -5.50 -9.13
CA THR A 161 -11.72 -5.93 -8.69
C THR A 161 -10.66 -5.37 -9.63
N THR A 162 -9.37 -5.65 -9.41
CA THR A 162 -8.33 -5.32 -10.37
C THR A 162 -7.85 -6.61 -11.04
N PRO A 163 -7.97 -6.76 -12.37
CA PRO A 163 -7.42 -7.91 -13.07
C PRO A 163 -5.91 -7.99 -12.88
N GLY A 164 -5.40 -9.16 -12.50
CA GLY A 164 -3.97 -9.35 -12.26
C GLY A 164 -3.09 -9.09 -13.48
N ALA A 165 -3.59 -9.40 -14.68
CA ALA A 165 -2.92 -9.08 -15.93
C ALA A 165 -2.58 -7.59 -16.10
N GLY A 166 -3.30 -6.68 -15.43
CA GLY A 166 -3.01 -5.25 -15.37
C GLY A 166 -1.69 -4.91 -14.65
N PHE A 167 -1.13 -5.84 -13.88
CA PHE A 167 0.19 -5.72 -13.22
C PHE A 167 1.33 -6.38 -14.01
N GLY A 168 1.05 -6.88 -15.19
CA GLY A 168 2.01 -7.56 -16.07
C GLY A 168 1.66 -9.03 -16.32
N ARG A 169 2.44 -9.67 -17.20
CA ARG A 169 2.16 -11.04 -17.64
C ARG A 169 2.09 -12.08 -16.53
N CYS A 170 2.87 -11.90 -15.46
CA CYS A 170 2.86 -12.81 -14.31
C CYS A 170 1.61 -12.69 -13.44
N GLY A 171 0.81 -11.63 -13.63
CA GLY A 171 -0.47 -11.45 -12.97
C GLY A 171 -1.65 -12.14 -13.66
N GLN A 172 -1.43 -12.75 -14.84
CA GLN A 172 -2.46 -13.53 -15.52
C GLN A 172 -2.88 -14.72 -14.64
N GLY A 173 -4.17 -14.97 -14.54
CA GLY A 173 -4.72 -15.99 -13.63
C GLY A 173 -5.02 -15.50 -12.23
N TYR A 174 -4.83 -14.20 -11.98
CA TYR A 174 -5.07 -13.59 -10.67
C TYR A 174 -6.01 -12.38 -10.76
N ILE A 175 -6.61 -12.02 -9.62
CA ILE A 175 -7.23 -10.72 -9.37
C ILE A 175 -6.71 -10.13 -8.07
N ARG A 176 -6.68 -8.79 -7.95
CA ARG A 176 -6.46 -8.09 -6.68
C ARG A 176 -7.77 -7.56 -6.13
N ILE A 177 -8.02 -7.83 -4.86
CA ILE A 177 -9.15 -7.28 -4.11
C ILE A 177 -8.60 -6.30 -3.05
N SER A 178 -9.30 -5.18 -2.86
CA SER A 178 -8.98 -4.17 -1.85
C SER A 178 -9.97 -4.25 -0.69
N ALA A 179 -9.45 -4.11 0.54
CA ALA A 179 -10.25 -4.05 1.76
C ALA A 179 -10.71 -2.63 2.13
N PHE A 180 -10.35 -1.62 1.33
CA PHE A 180 -10.73 -0.22 1.55
C PHE A 180 -12.21 0.02 1.18
N ASN A 181 -13.10 -0.34 2.09
CA ASN A 181 -14.54 -0.10 1.96
C ASN A 181 -15.21 -0.11 3.34
N SER A 182 -16.50 0.24 3.41
CA SER A 182 -17.27 0.04 4.63
C SER A 182 -17.46 -1.46 4.93
N ARG A 183 -17.73 -1.79 6.19
CA ARG A 183 -17.95 -3.18 6.63
C ARG A 183 -19.16 -3.78 5.92
N GLU A 184 -20.24 -3.03 5.84
CA GLU A 184 -21.50 -3.46 5.24
C GLU A 184 -21.30 -3.81 3.76
N ASN A 185 -20.56 -2.99 3.03
CA ASN A 185 -20.26 -3.26 1.62
C ASN A 185 -19.37 -4.49 1.44
N VAL A 186 -18.41 -4.71 2.33
CA VAL A 186 -17.57 -5.92 2.31
C VAL A 186 -18.41 -7.17 2.55
N GLU A 187 -19.25 -7.17 3.58
CA GLU A 187 -20.12 -8.30 3.92
C GLU A 187 -21.12 -8.62 2.80
N GLU A 188 -21.75 -7.59 2.22
CA GLU A 188 -22.66 -7.76 1.08
C GLU A 188 -21.92 -8.29 -0.16
N ALA A 189 -20.70 -7.79 -0.44
CA ALA A 189 -19.88 -8.31 -1.53
C ALA A 189 -19.55 -9.80 -1.33
N MET A 190 -19.18 -10.20 -0.12
CA MET A 190 -18.89 -11.61 0.19
C MET A 190 -20.14 -12.50 0.07
N LYS A 191 -21.30 -12.01 0.46
CA LYS A 191 -22.57 -12.70 0.25
C LYS A 191 -22.86 -12.91 -1.24
N ARG A 192 -22.62 -11.92 -2.09
CA ARG A 192 -22.78 -12.01 -3.55
C ARG A 192 -21.77 -12.97 -4.18
N LEU A 193 -20.51 -12.96 -3.72
CA LEU A 193 -19.47 -13.90 -4.16
C LEU A 193 -19.90 -15.35 -3.92
N ARG A 194 -20.41 -15.66 -2.73
CA ARG A 194 -20.90 -17.00 -2.41
C ARG A 194 -22.02 -17.48 -3.34
N LYS A 195 -22.87 -16.56 -3.82
CA LYS A 195 -23.97 -16.90 -4.75
C LYS A 195 -23.47 -17.15 -6.19
N VAL A 196 -22.39 -16.49 -6.58
CA VAL A 196 -21.91 -16.49 -7.98
C VAL A 196 -20.81 -17.54 -8.20
N LEU A 197 -20.03 -17.86 -7.16
CA LEU A 197 -18.87 -18.73 -7.24
C LEU A 197 -19.09 -20.14 -6.67
N LYS A 198 -20.23 -20.40 -6.02
CA LYS A 198 -20.73 -21.76 -5.74
C LYS A 198 -21.35 -22.33 -6.99
#